data_87cd37d62034e84ac9fcf8296f9d19d5
#
_entry.id   87cd37d62034e84ac9fcf8296f9d19d5
#
_cell.length_a   1.000
_cell.length_b   1.000
_cell.length_c   1.000
_cell.angle_alpha   90.00
_cell.angle_beta   90.00
_cell.angle_gamma   90.00
#
_symmetry.space_group_name_H-M   'P 1'
#
loop_
_entity.id
_entity.type
_entity.pdbx_description
1 polymer ?
#
loop_
_entity_poly.entity_id
_entity_poly.type
_entity_poly.pdbx_seq_one_letter_code
_entity_poly.pdbx_strand_id
1 'polypeptide(L)'
;MLYLSADGRELWVLAAPPSLLFGTADNGAQGIDQGAIAAPVRIIGTGSGVVTCGGIPRQDMTVRVRCTVGGEINDNSTVNPSATVLPAFEVSADDGVTWLPVQTVSDHRNRAEILVAKLGLTVRFANGSVAPSFVVGDVWQFACSASETVKALVPAVCADMDDYLNATYDLPLSAAAPNFVLKACELLRWYIIKQLGLAHDQSMAAYEPKEVTQWLANHQAGRMSRPKDLGITEKPPGTSFVYSPAPRVLRNEFPI
;
A
#
# COMPACT_ATOMS: atom_id res chain seq x y z
N MET A 1 2.61 -4.83 -19.49
CA MET A 1 1.78 -4.45 -18.33
C MET A 1 2.54 -4.87 -17.10
N LEU A 2 2.55 -4.06 -16.06
CA LEU A 2 3.17 -4.45 -14.80
C LEU A 2 2.22 -5.41 -14.05
N TYR A 3 2.75 -6.45 -13.41
CA TYR A 3 1.99 -7.34 -12.52
C TYR A 3 1.59 -6.62 -11.23
N LEU A 4 2.33 -5.58 -10.89
CA LEU A 4 2.09 -4.70 -9.75
C LEU A 4 1.94 -3.27 -10.24
N SER A 5 1.16 -2.48 -9.52
CA SER A 5 1.16 -1.02 -9.71
C SER A 5 2.53 -0.45 -9.36
N ALA A 6 2.89 0.70 -9.95
CA ALA A 6 4.21 1.32 -9.76
C ALA A 6 4.53 1.61 -8.28
N ASP A 7 3.52 1.80 -7.43
CA ASP A 7 3.64 2.01 -5.98
C ASP A 7 3.56 0.71 -5.16
N GLY A 8 3.37 -0.45 -5.81
CA GLY A 8 3.35 -1.76 -5.15
C GLY A 8 2.17 -1.96 -4.19
N ARG A 9 1.06 -1.21 -4.38
CA ARG A 9 -0.10 -1.22 -3.45
C ARG A 9 -0.70 -2.61 -3.23
N GLU A 10 -0.60 -3.50 -4.20
CA GLU A 10 -1.12 -4.87 -4.12
C GLU A 10 -0.46 -5.68 -3.02
N LEU A 11 0.80 -5.38 -2.68
CA LEU A 11 1.54 -6.03 -1.59
C LEU A 11 0.76 -6.01 -0.27
N TRP A 12 0.11 -4.90 0.04
CA TRP A 12 -0.61 -4.72 1.29
C TRP A 12 -1.93 -5.46 1.38
N VAL A 13 -2.50 -5.79 0.24
CA VAL A 13 -3.80 -6.47 0.15
C VAL A 13 -3.65 -7.97 0.08
N LEU A 14 -2.69 -8.44 -0.73
CA LEU A 14 -2.56 -9.85 -1.09
C LEU A 14 -1.48 -10.57 -0.29
N ALA A 15 -0.41 -9.90 0.06
CA ALA A 15 0.73 -10.49 0.74
C ALA A 15 1.35 -9.51 1.73
N ALA A 16 0.54 -8.98 2.65
CA ALA A 16 0.99 -7.98 3.62
C ALA A 16 2.35 -8.39 4.25
N PRO A 17 3.36 -7.52 4.17
CA PRO A 17 4.65 -7.82 4.76
C PRO A 17 4.55 -7.84 6.27
N PRO A 18 5.41 -8.60 6.97
CA PRO A 18 5.50 -8.55 8.42
C PRO A 18 5.75 -7.12 8.90
N SER A 19 5.12 -6.73 9.99
CA SER A 19 5.29 -5.39 10.58
C SER A 19 6.76 -5.07 10.93
N LEU A 20 7.57 -6.09 11.16
CA LEU A 20 9.02 -5.98 11.41
C LEU A 20 9.81 -5.40 10.22
N LEU A 21 9.27 -5.45 9.00
CA LEU A 21 9.93 -4.88 7.82
C LEU A 21 9.83 -3.35 7.78
N PHE A 22 8.91 -2.76 8.53
CA PHE A 22 8.77 -1.31 8.64
C PHE A 22 9.39 -0.89 9.96
N GLY A 23 10.53 -0.22 9.89
CA GLY A 23 11.19 0.35 11.07
C GLY A 23 10.23 1.23 11.84
N THR A 24 10.16 1.04 13.16
CA THR A 24 9.51 2.00 14.06
C THR A 24 10.54 3.05 14.47
N ALA A 25 10.14 4.30 14.55
CA ALA A 25 11.02 5.40 14.94
C ALA A 25 11.71 5.17 16.32
N ASP A 26 11.11 4.32 17.17
CA ASP A 26 11.56 4.11 18.54
C ASP A 26 12.63 3.03 18.73
N ASN A 27 12.83 2.12 17.75
CA ASN A 27 13.69 0.94 17.98
C ASN A 27 15.02 0.94 17.20
N GLY A 28 15.32 1.96 16.40
CA GLY A 28 16.53 1.96 15.57
C GLY A 28 16.62 0.73 14.64
N ALA A 29 15.54 -0.04 14.52
CA ALA A 29 15.49 -1.21 13.67
C ALA A 29 15.61 -0.77 12.21
N GLN A 30 16.54 -1.37 11.50
CA GLN A 30 16.70 -1.21 10.06
C GLN A 30 15.47 -1.81 9.37
N GLY A 31 14.49 -0.96 9.08
CA GLY A 31 13.32 -1.29 8.26
C GLY A 31 13.36 -0.51 6.96
N ILE A 32 12.48 -0.86 6.03
CA ILE A 32 12.25 -0.01 4.85
C ILE A 32 11.57 1.29 5.28
N ASP A 33 11.71 2.32 4.45
CA ASP A 33 11.00 3.58 4.63
C ASP A 33 9.48 3.36 4.67
N GLN A 34 8.82 4.09 5.55
CA GLN A 34 7.37 3.97 5.75
C GLN A 34 6.54 4.77 4.73
N GLY A 35 7.20 5.39 3.76
CA GLY A 35 6.58 6.39 2.90
C GLY A 35 6.47 7.74 3.63
N ALA A 36 5.73 8.67 3.05
CA ALA A 36 5.58 10.01 3.61
C ALA A 36 4.13 10.48 3.64
N ILE A 37 3.80 11.24 4.67
CA ILE A 37 2.51 11.91 4.82
C ILE A 37 2.79 13.40 5.01
N ALA A 38 2.32 14.22 4.07
CA ALA A 38 2.39 15.66 4.22
C ALA A 38 1.44 16.13 5.33
N ALA A 39 1.76 17.24 5.98
CA ALA A 39 0.87 17.83 6.96
C ALA A 39 -0.47 18.22 6.30
N PRO A 40 -1.62 17.86 6.88
CA PRO A 40 -2.92 18.30 6.38
C PRO A 40 -3.03 19.84 6.39
N VAL A 41 -3.45 20.38 5.26
CA VAL A 41 -3.70 21.81 5.10
C VAL A 41 -5.18 22.01 4.84
N ARG A 42 -5.82 22.93 5.57
CA ARG A 42 -7.20 23.28 5.27
C ARG A 42 -7.25 24.14 4.01
N ILE A 43 -7.97 23.67 3.00
CA ILE A 43 -8.11 24.33 1.69
C ILE A 43 -9.45 25.05 1.54
N ILE A 44 -10.47 24.65 2.30
CA ILE A 44 -11.80 25.27 2.31
C ILE A 44 -12.28 25.33 3.75
N GLY A 45 -13.00 26.39 4.10
CA GLY A 45 -13.75 26.52 5.35
C GLY A 45 -13.10 27.45 6.37
N THR A 46 -13.76 27.61 7.52
CA THR A 46 -13.48 28.64 8.54
C THR A 46 -13.34 28.08 9.95
N GLY A 47 -13.62 26.79 10.17
CA GLY A 47 -13.48 26.17 11.50
C GLY A 47 -12.06 26.30 12.05
N SER A 48 -11.89 26.24 13.37
CA SER A 48 -10.58 26.30 14.01
C SER A 48 -9.97 24.93 14.27
N GLY A 49 -10.70 23.84 13.99
CA GLY A 49 -10.28 22.46 14.25
C GLY A 49 -9.00 22.06 13.53
N VAL A 50 -8.27 21.17 14.14
CA VAL A 50 -6.99 20.66 13.63
C VAL A 50 -7.17 19.22 13.17
N VAL A 51 -6.65 18.93 11.97
CA VAL A 51 -6.58 17.57 11.43
C VAL A 51 -5.10 17.19 11.32
N THR A 52 -4.78 15.99 11.82
CA THR A 52 -3.46 15.38 11.65
C THR A 52 -3.61 13.99 11.06
N CYS A 53 -2.58 13.48 10.42
CA CYS A 53 -2.60 12.15 9.85
C CYS A 53 -1.33 11.39 10.23
N GLY A 54 -1.48 10.10 10.46
CA GLY A 54 -0.40 9.17 10.72
C GLY A 54 -0.66 7.82 10.07
N GLY A 55 0.32 6.92 10.18
CA GLY A 55 0.23 5.58 9.60
C GLY A 55 1.29 5.35 8.53
N ILE A 56 1.13 4.26 7.78
CA ILE A 56 2.02 3.88 6.68
C ILE A 56 1.19 3.88 5.39
N PRO A 57 1.37 4.90 4.53
CA PRO A 57 0.62 4.97 3.27
C PRO A 57 0.90 3.77 2.39
N ARG A 58 -0.15 3.15 1.87
CA ARG A 58 -0.05 1.95 1.02
C ARG A 58 0.02 2.27 -0.47
N GLN A 59 -0.21 3.51 -0.83
CA GLN A 59 -0.19 3.99 -2.22
C GLN A 59 0.09 5.49 -2.27
N ASP A 60 0.51 5.95 -3.44
CA ASP A 60 0.58 7.39 -3.72
C ASP A 60 -0.83 7.92 -3.91
N MET A 61 -1.19 8.98 -3.17
CA MET A 61 -2.54 9.53 -3.21
C MET A 61 -2.58 10.96 -2.69
N THR A 62 -3.59 11.69 -3.14
CA THR A 62 -4.02 12.94 -2.52
C THR A 62 -5.26 12.67 -1.69
N VAL A 63 -5.15 12.85 -0.39
CA VAL A 63 -6.23 12.62 0.55
C VAL A 63 -6.96 13.93 0.81
N ARG A 64 -8.30 13.88 0.75
CA ARG A 64 -9.16 14.96 1.26
C ARG A 64 -10.01 14.44 2.39
N VAL A 65 -10.20 15.30 3.40
CA VAL A 65 -11.09 15.07 4.54
C VAL A 65 -12.10 16.20 4.55
N ARG A 66 -13.39 15.89 4.47
CA ARG A 66 -14.47 16.86 4.44
C ARG A 66 -15.35 16.72 5.68
N CYS A 67 -15.63 17.83 6.35
CA CYS A 67 -16.60 17.90 7.44
C CYS A 67 -18.02 17.92 6.86
N THR A 68 -18.82 16.92 7.19
CA THR A 68 -20.23 16.80 6.75
C THR A 68 -21.21 17.21 7.84
N VAL A 69 -20.81 17.09 9.11
CA VAL A 69 -21.55 17.58 10.26
C VAL A 69 -20.58 18.38 11.12
N GLY A 70 -20.87 19.65 11.33
CA GLY A 70 -20.05 20.52 12.16
C GLY A 70 -20.27 20.26 13.65
N GLY A 71 -19.37 20.75 14.49
CA GLY A 71 -19.47 20.61 15.94
C GLY A 71 -18.12 20.61 16.65
N GLU A 72 -18.15 20.15 17.89
CA GLU A 72 -16.98 19.97 18.75
C GLU A 72 -16.78 18.49 19.06
N ILE A 73 -15.53 18.06 19.10
CA ILE A 73 -15.20 16.75 19.66
C ILE A 73 -15.41 16.83 21.18
N ASN A 74 -16.15 15.90 21.73
CA ASN A 74 -16.33 15.80 23.17
C ASN A 74 -15.03 15.24 23.78
N ASP A 75 -14.14 16.17 24.13
CA ASP A 75 -12.88 15.83 24.78
C ASP A 75 -13.09 15.88 26.28
N ASN A 76 -13.53 15.14 27.06
CA ASN A 76 -13.64 15.21 28.53
C ASN A 76 -12.88 16.40 29.20
N SER A 77 -12.47 17.38 28.39
CA SER A 77 -11.88 18.61 28.87
C SER A 77 -12.95 19.46 29.58
N THR A 78 -12.56 20.18 30.62
CA THR A 78 -13.41 21.05 31.39
C THR A 78 -14.05 22.19 30.57
N VAL A 79 -13.69 22.32 29.29
CA VAL A 79 -14.09 23.44 28.43
C VAL A 79 -15.40 23.15 27.65
N ASN A 80 -15.69 21.89 27.34
CA ASN A 80 -16.93 21.54 26.62
C ASN A 80 -17.47 20.14 26.97
N PRO A 81 -18.01 19.94 28.18
CA PRO A 81 -18.47 18.62 28.61
C PRO A 81 -19.75 18.13 27.93
N SER A 82 -20.30 18.85 26.98
CA SER A 82 -21.63 18.59 26.42
C SER A 82 -21.71 19.01 24.95
N ALA A 83 -20.80 18.52 24.08
CA ALA A 83 -21.05 18.69 22.66
C ALA A 83 -22.33 17.95 22.29
N THR A 84 -23.38 18.71 21.97
CA THR A 84 -24.70 18.18 21.62
C THR A 84 -24.70 17.58 20.21
N VAL A 85 -23.74 17.95 19.37
CA VAL A 85 -23.58 17.45 18.01
C VAL A 85 -22.13 17.09 17.77
N LEU A 86 -21.89 15.81 17.55
CA LEU A 86 -20.54 15.30 17.21
C LEU A 86 -20.24 15.56 15.72
N PRO A 87 -19.03 16.01 15.40
CA PRO A 87 -18.64 16.22 14.02
C PRO A 87 -18.57 14.91 13.26
N ALA A 88 -18.90 14.94 11.99
CA ALA A 88 -18.78 13.80 11.10
C ALA A 88 -18.00 14.19 9.84
N PHE A 89 -17.24 13.24 9.35
CA PHE A 89 -16.32 13.45 8.23
C PHE A 89 -16.43 12.35 7.20
N GLU A 90 -16.07 12.70 5.98
CA GLU A 90 -15.80 11.79 4.88
C GLU A 90 -14.33 11.92 4.47
N VAL A 91 -13.75 10.81 4.01
CA VAL A 91 -12.38 10.76 3.52
C VAL A 91 -12.39 10.34 2.06
N SER A 92 -11.62 11.00 1.23
CA SER A 92 -11.35 10.66 -0.17
C SER A 92 -9.86 10.39 -0.34
N ALA A 93 -9.52 9.40 -1.16
CA ALA A 93 -8.12 9.06 -1.51
C ALA A 93 -7.76 9.44 -2.96
N ASP A 94 -8.68 10.03 -3.69
CA ASP A 94 -8.59 10.36 -5.11
C ASP A 94 -8.91 11.83 -5.38
N ASP A 95 -8.41 12.69 -4.50
CA ASP A 95 -8.54 14.14 -4.58
C ASP A 95 -10.02 14.63 -4.62
N GLY A 96 -10.91 13.93 -3.92
CA GLY A 96 -12.31 14.30 -3.78
C GLY A 96 -13.23 13.78 -4.88
N VAL A 97 -12.78 12.86 -5.72
CA VAL A 97 -13.60 12.24 -6.76
C VAL A 97 -14.56 11.23 -6.16
N THR A 98 -14.07 10.36 -5.29
CA THR A 98 -14.91 9.41 -4.55
C THR A 98 -14.73 9.59 -3.03
N TRP A 99 -15.81 9.40 -2.28
CA TRP A 99 -15.81 9.57 -0.83
C TRP A 99 -16.17 8.27 -0.12
N LEU A 100 -15.40 7.95 0.91
CA LEU A 100 -15.73 6.85 1.81
C LEU A 100 -16.97 7.21 2.65
N PRO A 101 -17.66 6.22 3.21
CA PRO A 101 -18.84 6.47 4.06
C PRO A 101 -18.54 7.45 5.20
N VAL A 102 -19.50 8.29 5.50
CA VAL A 102 -19.45 9.26 6.61
C VAL A 102 -19.16 8.54 7.93
N GLN A 103 -18.23 9.07 8.70
CA GLN A 103 -17.88 8.60 10.03
C GLN A 103 -18.03 9.72 11.06
N THR A 104 -18.79 9.45 12.11
CA THR A 104 -18.91 10.36 13.26
C THR A 104 -17.70 10.16 14.16
N VAL A 105 -17.10 11.27 14.56
CA VAL A 105 -15.92 11.28 15.42
C VAL A 105 -16.33 11.63 16.84
N SER A 106 -16.02 10.75 17.79
CA SER A 106 -16.26 10.97 19.21
C SER A 106 -15.01 10.62 20.02
N ASP A 107 -14.72 11.40 21.04
CA ASP A 107 -13.63 11.11 21.98
C ASP A 107 -14.03 10.11 23.09
N HIS A 108 -14.62 8.99 22.70
CA HIS A 108 -14.71 7.88 23.63
C HIS A 108 -13.33 7.25 23.76
N ARG A 109 -12.59 7.56 24.81
CA ARG A 109 -11.25 7.03 25.17
C ARG A 109 -10.05 7.79 24.57
N ASN A 110 -10.12 9.11 24.44
CA ASN A 110 -9.04 9.96 23.93
C ASN A 110 -8.59 9.62 22.50
N ARG A 111 -9.53 9.21 21.63
CA ARG A 111 -9.22 8.83 20.25
C ARG A 111 -10.24 9.41 19.28
N ALA A 112 -10.17 10.73 19.08
CA ALA A 112 -10.89 11.37 17.99
C ALA A 112 -10.21 11.04 16.65
N GLU A 113 -10.43 9.84 16.14
CA GLU A 113 -9.74 9.36 14.95
C GLU A 113 -10.63 8.55 14.00
N ILE A 114 -10.32 8.60 12.72
CA ILE A 114 -10.86 7.75 11.66
C ILE A 114 -9.75 6.84 11.16
N LEU A 115 -9.94 5.53 11.30
CA LEU A 115 -9.04 4.54 10.75
C LEU A 115 -9.44 4.21 9.30
N VAL A 116 -8.57 4.54 8.35
CA VAL A 116 -8.72 4.18 6.93
C VAL A 116 -7.81 3.01 6.64
N ALA A 117 -8.19 1.83 7.16
CA ALA A 117 -7.35 0.63 7.14
C ALA A 117 -6.86 0.23 5.75
N LYS A 118 -7.70 0.35 4.71
CA LYS A 118 -7.32 0.04 3.32
C LYS A 118 -6.18 0.92 2.81
N LEU A 119 -6.06 2.14 3.30
CA LEU A 119 -5.03 3.10 2.88
C LEU A 119 -3.81 3.09 3.80
N GLY A 120 -3.89 2.40 4.94
CA GLY A 120 -2.84 2.40 5.98
C GLY A 120 -2.78 3.71 6.77
N LEU A 121 -3.86 4.48 6.81
CA LEU A 121 -3.90 5.80 7.42
C LEU A 121 -4.80 5.85 8.65
N THR A 122 -4.42 6.71 9.60
CA THR A 122 -5.24 7.13 10.73
C THR A 122 -5.31 8.65 10.72
N VAL A 123 -6.51 9.18 10.49
CA VAL A 123 -6.79 10.63 10.53
C VAL A 123 -7.26 10.98 11.92
N ARG A 124 -6.63 11.93 12.56
CA ARG A 124 -6.94 12.39 13.93
C ARG A 124 -7.43 13.82 13.92
N PHE A 125 -8.33 14.11 14.81
CA PHE A 125 -9.00 15.39 14.95
C PHE A 125 -8.81 15.96 16.35
N ALA A 126 -8.64 17.27 16.42
CA ALA A 126 -8.58 17.99 17.70
C ALA A 126 -9.36 19.29 17.59
N ASN A 127 -10.03 19.67 18.67
CA ASN A 127 -10.69 20.96 18.74
C ASN A 127 -9.67 22.09 18.61
N GLY A 128 -10.09 23.16 17.97
CA GLY A 128 -9.30 24.37 17.85
C GLY A 128 -9.55 25.33 19.02
N SER A 129 -9.02 26.54 18.87
CA SER A 129 -9.12 27.58 19.91
C SER A 129 -10.44 28.35 19.90
N VAL A 130 -11.24 28.22 18.87
CA VAL A 130 -12.51 28.96 18.68
C VAL A 130 -13.62 28.00 18.27
N ALA A 131 -14.73 28.04 18.97
CA ALA A 131 -15.93 27.27 18.63
C ALA A 131 -16.76 27.97 17.54
N PRO A 132 -17.38 27.20 16.61
CA PRO A 132 -17.25 25.76 16.44
C PRO A 132 -15.89 25.37 15.82
N SER A 133 -15.26 24.33 16.34
CA SER A 133 -13.97 23.84 15.82
C SER A 133 -14.10 23.31 14.40
N PHE A 134 -15.18 22.58 14.12
CA PHE A 134 -15.45 22.01 12.82
C PHE A 134 -16.75 22.59 12.24
N VAL A 135 -16.66 23.12 11.03
CA VAL A 135 -17.79 23.71 10.30
C VAL A 135 -18.10 22.85 9.09
N VAL A 136 -19.39 22.68 8.81
CA VAL A 136 -19.84 21.94 7.62
C VAL A 136 -19.23 22.54 6.37
N GLY A 137 -18.61 21.70 5.55
CA GLY A 137 -17.93 22.13 4.33
C GLY A 137 -16.44 22.45 4.52
N ASP A 138 -15.90 22.41 5.76
CA ASP A 138 -14.45 22.47 5.94
C ASP A 138 -13.78 21.28 5.21
N VAL A 139 -12.70 21.56 4.47
CA VAL A 139 -11.95 20.54 3.74
C VAL A 139 -10.47 20.69 4.02
N TRP A 140 -9.85 19.61 4.42
CA TRP A 140 -8.39 19.47 4.54
C TRP A 140 -7.87 18.60 3.40
N GLN A 141 -6.66 18.89 2.95
CA GLN A 141 -5.97 18.15 1.91
C GLN A 141 -4.52 17.87 2.32
N PHE A 142 -4.03 16.69 1.97
CA PHE A 142 -2.62 16.32 2.13
C PHE A 142 -2.23 15.23 1.14
N ALA A 143 -0.95 15.21 0.77
CA ALA A 143 -0.38 14.18 -0.07
C ALA A 143 0.19 13.05 0.78
N CYS A 144 0.07 11.83 0.28
CA CYS A 144 0.73 10.65 0.81
C CYS A 144 1.55 9.99 -0.29
N SER A 145 2.71 9.48 0.04
CA SER A 145 3.51 8.63 -0.84
C SER A 145 3.79 7.29 -0.18
N ALA A 146 3.66 6.22 -0.96
CA ALA A 146 4.09 4.89 -0.54
C ALA A 146 5.61 4.82 -0.39
N SER A 147 6.10 3.74 0.22
CA SER A 147 7.53 3.47 0.40
C SER A 147 8.30 3.54 -0.92
N GLU A 148 9.33 4.36 -0.98
CA GLU A 148 10.22 4.47 -2.15
C GLU A 148 11.03 3.18 -2.35
N THR A 149 11.37 2.48 -1.27
CA THR A 149 12.00 1.15 -1.34
C THR A 149 11.09 0.15 -2.05
N VAL A 150 9.81 0.12 -1.72
CA VAL A 150 8.83 -0.74 -2.39
C VAL A 150 8.74 -0.39 -3.88
N LYS A 151 8.60 0.89 -4.21
CA LYS A 151 8.53 1.38 -5.59
C LYS A 151 9.76 0.99 -6.40
N ALA A 152 10.96 1.11 -5.81
CA ALA A 152 12.22 0.75 -6.48
C ALA A 152 12.34 -0.75 -6.78
N LEU A 153 11.72 -1.62 -6.00
CA LEU A 153 11.78 -3.07 -6.18
C LEU A 153 10.73 -3.61 -7.18
N VAL A 154 9.63 -2.89 -7.40
CA VAL A 154 8.56 -3.32 -8.33
C VAL A 154 9.08 -3.65 -9.73
N PRO A 155 9.92 -2.82 -10.39
CA PRO A 155 10.43 -3.14 -11.72
C PRO A 155 11.25 -4.43 -11.77
N ALA A 156 12.07 -4.69 -10.74
CA ALA A 156 12.89 -5.90 -10.67
C ALA A 156 12.02 -7.16 -10.55
N VAL A 157 10.99 -7.10 -9.71
CA VAL A 157 10.02 -8.21 -9.56
C VAL A 157 9.27 -8.46 -10.87
N CYS A 158 8.84 -7.40 -11.55
CA CYS A 158 8.14 -7.54 -12.83
C CYS A 158 9.05 -8.12 -13.90
N ALA A 159 10.32 -7.72 -13.93
CA ALA A 159 11.30 -8.30 -14.87
C ALA A 159 11.55 -9.78 -14.61
N ASP A 160 11.67 -10.19 -13.34
CA ASP A 160 11.81 -11.62 -13.01
C ASP A 160 10.58 -12.42 -13.45
N MET A 161 9.38 -11.90 -13.23
CA MET A 161 8.15 -12.55 -13.70
C MET A 161 8.15 -12.69 -15.22
N ASP A 162 8.53 -11.64 -15.96
CA ASP A 162 8.60 -11.64 -17.41
C ASP A 162 9.61 -12.66 -17.93
N ASP A 163 10.77 -12.80 -17.29
CA ASP A 163 11.81 -13.77 -17.69
C ASP A 163 11.28 -15.21 -17.66
N TYR A 164 10.44 -15.57 -16.67
CA TYR A 164 9.83 -16.89 -16.61
C TYR A 164 8.64 -17.06 -17.56
N LEU A 165 7.83 -16.03 -17.72
CA LEU A 165 6.57 -16.14 -18.45
C LEU A 165 6.74 -15.95 -19.95
N ASN A 166 7.82 -15.30 -20.40
CA ASN A 166 8.12 -15.06 -21.82
C ASN A 166 8.20 -16.35 -22.67
N ALA A 167 8.54 -17.48 -22.05
CA ALA A 167 8.56 -18.76 -22.76
C ALA A 167 7.15 -19.26 -23.15
N THR A 168 6.11 -18.82 -22.43
CA THR A 168 4.74 -19.34 -22.55
C THR A 168 3.76 -18.31 -23.09
N TYR A 169 3.98 -17.03 -22.79
CA TYR A 169 3.06 -15.94 -23.13
C TYR A 169 3.73 -14.86 -23.98
N ASP A 170 2.93 -14.17 -24.78
CA ASP A 170 3.36 -12.95 -25.44
C ASP A 170 3.32 -11.79 -24.41
N LEU A 171 4.47 -11.18 -24.18
CA LEU A 171 4.62 -10.08 -23.25
C LEU A 171 4.68 -8.72 -24.00
N PRO A 172 4.21 -7.65 -23.41
CA PRO A 172 3.56 -7.54 -22.08
C PRO A 172 2.13 -8.09 -22.10
N LEU A 173 1.72 -8.74 -21.01
CA LEU A 173 0.34 -9.21 -20.86
C LEU A 173 -0.65 -8.05 -20.93
N SER A 174 -1.78 -8.23 -21.61
CA SER A 174 -2.85 -7.23 -21.69
C SER A 174 -3.53 -7.01 -20.34
N ALA A 175 -3.63 -8.08 -19.52
CA ALA A 175 -4.09 -8.05 -18.15
C ALA A 175 -3.34 -9.09 -17.32
N ALA A 176 -2.99 -8.75 -16.07
CA ALA A 176 -2.39 -9.72 -15.17
C ALA A 176 -3.47 -10.56 -14.49
N ALA A 177 -3.34 -11.89 -14.55
CA ALA A 177 -4.21 -12.78 -13.79
C ALA A 177 -4.02 -12.56 -12.29
N PRO A 178 -5.07 -12.68 -11.46
CA PRO A 178 -4.95 -12.53 -10.01
C PRO A 178 -3.85 -13.39 -9.38
N ASN A 179 -3.65 -14.61 -9.88
CA ASN A 179 -2.57 -15.48 -9.42
C ASN A 179 -1.18 -14.92 -9.75
N PHE A 180 -1.01 -14.26 -10.89
CA PHE A 180 0.27 -13.63 -11.25
C PHE A 180 0.55 -12.45 -10.32
N VAL A 181 -0.47 -11.64 -10.05
CA VAL A 181 -0.37 -10.53 -9.10
C VAL A 181 0.01 -11.03 -7.71
N LEU A 182 -0.66 -12.10 -7.21
CA LEU A 182 -0.33 -12.69 -5.92
C LEU A 182 1.12 -13.18 -5.87
N LYS A 183 1.58 -13.88 -6.90
CA LYS A 183 2.97 -14.38 -6.96
C LYS A 183 3.99 -13.25 -7.07
N ALA A 184 3.68 -12.19 -7.79
CA ALA A 184 4.50 -10.99 -7.81
C ALA A 184 4.58 -10.32 -6.42
N CYS A 185 3.48 -10.27 -5.66
CA CYS A 185 3.48 -9.76 -4.28
C CYS A 185 4.36 -10.61 -3.35
N GLU A 186 4.32 -11.95 -3.47
CA GLU A 186 5.17 -12.84 -2.69
C GLU A 186 6.66 -12.63 -3.00
N LEU A 187 7.01 -12.44 -4.29
CA LEU A 187 8.36 -12.09 -4.70
C LEU A 187 8.78 -10.72 -4.16
N LEU A 188 7.93 -9.70 -4.28
CA LEU A 188 8.23 -8.36 -3.79
C LEU A 188 8.50 -8.37 -2.28
N ARG A 189 7.70 -9.09 -1.51
CA ARG A 189 7.94 -9.28 -0.07
C ARG A 189 9.32 -9.90 0.20
N TRP A 190 9.70 -10.91 -0.56
CA TRP A 190 11.01 -11.53 -0.42
C TRP A 190 12.16 -10.61 -0.80
N TYR A 191 11.99 -9.80 -1.86
CA TYR A 191 12.97 -8.78 -2.24
C TYR A 191 13.19 -7.75 -1.13
N ILE A 192 12.13 -7.31 -0.45
CA ILE A 192 12.23 -6.44 0.71
C ILE A 192 13.05 -7.10 1.83
N ILE A 193 12.77 -8.37 2.15
CA ILE A 193 13.51 -9.11 3.18
C ILE A 193 15.00 -9.20 2.82
N LYS A 194 15.32 -9.44 1.56
CA LYS A 194 16.70 -9.45 1.07
C LYS A 194 17.37 -8.09 1.17
N GLN A 195 16.67 -7.03 0.76
CA GLN A 195 17.17 -5.65 0.84
C GLN A 195 17.54 -5.25 2.27
N LEU A 196 16.79 -5.73 3.24
CA LEU A 196 17.06 -5.51 4.67
C LEU A 196 18.17 -6.41 5.25
N GLY A 197 18.74 -7.31 4.46
CA GLY A 197 19.72 -8.28 4.95
C GLY A 197 19.16 -9.37 5.87
N LEU A 198 17.83 -9.47 5.96
CA LEU A 198 17.15 -10.44 6.87
C LEU A 198 16.97 -11.82 6.26
N ALA A 199 17.42 -12.05 5.02
CA ALA A 199 17.25 -13.34 4.33
C ALA A 199 17.94 -14.52 5.04
N HIS A 200 18.92 -14.26 5.89
CA HIS A 200 19.64 -15.27 6.68
C HIS A 200 19.01 -15.53 8.06
N ASP A 201 18.04 -14.74 8.47
CA ASP A 201 17.30 -14.94 9.72
C ASP A 201 16.35 -16.13 9.55
N GLN A 202 16.46 -17.11 10.47
CA GLN A 202 15.59 -18.30 10.46
C GLN A 202 14.11 -17.94 10.59
N SER A 203 13.78 -16.86 11.30
CA SER A 203 12.42 -16.37 11.43
C SER A 203 11.85 -15.85 10.09
N MET A 204 12.70 -15.40 9.18
CA MET A 204 12.34 -14.90 7.86
C MET A 204 12.40 -15.97 6.77
N ALA A 205 13.00 -17.14 7.03
CA ALA A 205 13.09 -18.25 6.07
C ALA A 205 11.71 -18.76 5.60
N ALA A 206 10.68 -18.62 6.45
CA ALA A 206 9.30 -18.96 6.10
C ALA A 206 8.72 -18.09 4.97
N TYR A 207 9.33 -16.93 4.71
CA TYR A 207 8.91 -16.02 3.63
C TYR A 207 9.66 -16.26 2.31
N GLU A 208 10.59 -17.22 2.27
CA GLU A 208 11.28 -17.57 1.04
C GLU A 208 10.28 -18.13 0.02
N PRO A 209 10.19 -17.56 -1.19
CA PRO A 209 9.13 -17.92 -2.14
C PRO A 209 9.49 -19.18 -2.96
N LYS A 210 9.82 -20.28 -2.28
CA LYS A 210 10.15 -21.56 -2.97
C LYS A 210 9.02 -22.04 -3.87
N GLU A 211 7.78 -21.91 -3.40
CA GLU A 211 6.61 -22.28 -4.17
C GLU A 211 6.43 -21.37 -5.39
N VAL A 212 6.74 -20.07 -5.26
CA VAL A 212 6.64 -19.11 -6.37
C VAL A 212 7.65 -19.44 -7.45
N THR A 213 8.91 -19.66 -7.08
CA THR A 213 9.97 -19.98 -8.03
C THR A 213 9.71 -21.33 -8.72
N GLN A 214 9.19 -22.32 -7.99
CA GLN A 214 8.80 -23.61 -8.57
C GLN A 214 7.58 -23.44 -9.50
N TRP A 215 6.62 -22.63 -9.11
CA TRP A 215 5.45 -22.34 -9.93
C TRP A 215 5.83 -21.64 -11.23
N LEU A 216 6.70 -20.63 -11.18
CA LEU A 216 7.23 -19.94 -12.36
C LEU A 216 8.01 -20.91 -13.26
N ALA A 217 8.89 -21.74 -12.71
CA ALA A 217 9.62 -22.76 -13.44
C ALA A 217 8.70 -23.77 -14.14
N ASN A 218 7.60 -24.13 -13.51
CA ASN A 218 6.59 -25.01 -14.12
C ASN A 218 5.84 -24.32 -15.28
N HIS A 219 5.58 -23.02 -15.18
CA HIS A 219 5.05 -22.24 -16.31
C HIS A 219 6.05 -22.17 -17.46
N GLN A 220 7.30 -21.86 -17.19
CA GLN A 220 8.38 -21.83 -18.18
C GLN A 220 8.53 -23.18 -18.89
N ALA A 221 8.39 -24.28 -18.15
CA ALA A 221 8.45 -25.63 -18.71
C ALA A 221 7.15 -26.09 -19.41
N GLY A 222 6.12 -25.25 -19.48
CA GLY A 222 4.82 -25.61 -20.06
C GLY A 222 4.05 -26.69 -19.30
N ARG A 223 4.39 -26.92 -18.03
CA ARG A 223 3.78 -27.97 -17.18
C ARG A 223 2.50 -27.56 -16.49
N MET A 224 2.17 -26.26 -16.50
CA MET A 224 0.97 -25.73 -15.84
C MET A 224 -0.15 -25.56 -16.87
N SER A 225 -1.38 -25.85 -16.44
CA SER A 225 -2.56 -25.50 -17.20
C SER A 225 -2.70 -23.98 -17.28
N ARG A 226 -2.85 -23.49 -18.49
CA ARG A 226 -2.95 -22.05 -18.77
C ARG A 226 -4.28 -21.51 -18.29
N PRO A 227 -4.32 -20.29 -17.74
CA PRO A 227 -5.59 -19.66 -17.42
C PRO A 227 -6.37 -19.40 -18.70
N LYS A 228 -7.49 -20.10 -18.88
CA LYS A 228 -8.28 -20.07 -20.12
C LYS A 228 -9.05 -18.76 -20.37
N ASP A 229 -9.19 -17.91 -19.35
CA ASP A 229 -10.22 -16.87 -19.33
C ASP A 229 -9.72 -15.43 -19.49
N LEU A 230 -8.43 -15.21 -19.87
CA LEU A 230 -7.84 -13.87 -19.74
C LEU A 230 -7.57 -13.15 -21.07
N GLY A 231 -7.98 -13.69 -22.23
CA GLY A 231 -7.68 -13.08 -23.53
C GLY A 231 -6.17 -12.91 -23.78
N ILE A 232 -5.35 -13.71 -23.09
CA ILE A 232 -3.90 -13.70 -23.22
C ILE A 232 -3.54 -14.42 -24.52
N THR A 233 -2.83 -13.73 -25.41
CA THR A 233 -2.35 -14.32 -26.65
C THR A 233 -1.23 -15.31 -26.33
N GLU A 234 -1.46 -16.57 -26.63
CA GLU A 234 -0.46 -17.63 -26.50
C GLU A 234 0.48 -17.64 -27.68
N LYS A 235 1.76 -17.87 -27.42
CA LYS A 235 2.70 -18.17 -28.50
C LYS A 235 2.34 -19.50 -29.17
N PRO A 236 2.29 -19.58 -30.51
CA PRO A 236 2.02 -20.83 -31.19
C PRO A 236 3.07 -21.88 -30.78
N PRO A 237 2.67 -23.16 -30.58
CA PRO A 237 3.58 -24.22 -30.22
C PRO A 237 4.63 -24.39 -31.35
N GLY A 238 5.91 -24.29 -30.99
CA GLY A 238 7.03 -24.46 -31.91
C GLY A 238 7.86 -23.21 -32.20
N THR A 239 7.47 -22.03 -31.68
CA THR A 239 8.26 -20.79 -31.80
C THR A 239 9.23 -20.55 -30.66
N SER A 240 9.23 -21.40 -29.63
CA SER A 240 10.22 -21.31 -28.57
C SER A 240 11.55 -21.86 -29.07
N PHE A 241 12.46 -20.98 -29.46
CA PHE A 241 13.87 -21.32 -29.36
C PHE A 241 14.10 -21.66 -27.88
N VAL A 242 14.50 -22.92 -27.62
CA VAL A 242 14.92 -23.38 -26.31
C VAL A 242 16.22 -22.66 -25.96
N TYR A 243 16.12 -21.41 -25.57
CA TYR A 243 17.14 -20.78 -24.78
C TYR A 243 16.87 -21.25 -23.37
N SER A 244 17.55 -22.33 -22.96
CA SER A 244 17.65 -22.68 -21.56
C SER A 244 18.67 -21.70 -20.96
N PRO A 245 18.26 -20.63 -20.30
CA PRO A 245 19.20 -19.91 -19.47
C PRO A 245 19.59 -20.88 -18.39
N ALA A 246 20.89 -21.15 -18.26
CA ALA A 246 21.42 -21.82 -17.08
C ALA A 246 20.78 -21.19 -15.85
N PRO A 247 20.44 -21.98 -14.80
CA PRO A 247 19.82 -21.42 -13.60
C PRO A 247 20.67 -20.23 -13.16
N ARG A 248 20.15 -19.02 -13.29
CA ARG A 248 20.81 -17.82 -12.82
C ARG A 248 20.92 -18.00 -11.30
N VAL A 249 22.09 -18.40 -10.86
CA VAL A 249 22.51 -18.15 -9.46
C VAL A 249 22.32 -16.65 -9.31
N LEU A 250 21.38 -16.26 -8.47
CA LEU A 250 21.15 -14.86 -8.12
C LEU A 250 22.48 -14.28 -7.69
N ARG A 251 23.16 -13.59 -8.60
CA ARG A 251 24.41 -12.90 -8.25
C ARG A 251 24.06 -11.81 -7.27
N ASN A 252 24.68 -11.89 -6.09
CA ASN A 252 24.69 -10.85 -5.08
C ASN A 252 25.52 -9.63 -5.56
N GLU A 253 25.15 -9.03 -6.66
CA GLU A 253 25.81 -7.81 -7.14
C GLU A 253 24.82 -6.64 -7.03
N PHE A 254 24.60 -6.21 -5.78
CA PHE A 254 24.24 -4.83 -5.55
C PHE A 254 25.52 -4.09 -5.16
N PRO A 255 25.92 -3.01 -5.85
CA PRO A 255 27.00 -2.16 -5.39
C PRO A 255 26.60 -1.54 -4.05
N ILE A 256 27.54 -1.56 -3.11
CA ILE A 256 27.48 -0.89 -1.81
C ILE A 256 27.50 0.63 -2.03
#